data_54fee299709bb47fe254b8609efcac07
#
_entry.id   54fee299709bb47fe254b8609efcac07
#
_cell.length_a   1.000
_cell.length_b   1.000
_cell.length_c   1.000
_cell.angle_alpha   90.00
_cell.angle_beta   90.00
_cell.angle_gamma   90.00
#
_symmetry.space_group_name_H-M   'P 1'
#
loop_
_entity.id
_entity.type
_entity.pdbx_description
1 polymer ?
#
loop_
_entity_poly.entity_id
_entity_poly.type
_entity_poly.pdbx_seq_one_letter_code
_entity_poly.pdbx_strand_id
1 'polypeptide(L)'
;MVGLALLARLEERFLPEKRKVSPARRVSIIGISAAIAAVLHVLDFPLVILAPEFYKLDFSELPVLLCGFYLGPSATVICEGVKILLKLLLKGTSTAFVGDLANFVVGCSLVLPATIFYHAHKSKHSAIIGLAIGTLVMTVFGSAFNAVYLLPKFAQLYGIPLDTIIAMGTAIRGGVSNVSTFVLLCVAPLNLLKGAVVSVLTMLLYKRVARPLFGLHQ
;
A
#
# COMPACT_ATOMS: atom_id res chain seq x y z
N MET A 1 19.53 0.58 4.22
CA MET A 1 20.13 -0.75 4.48
C MET A 1 19.84 -1.29 5.87
N VAL A 2 19.95 -0.53 6.96
CA VAL A 2 19.71 -0.99 8.34
C VAL A 2 18.28 -1.52 8.56
N GLY A 3 17.25 -0.86 8.02
CA GLY A 3 15.85 -1.28 8.19
C GLY A 3 15.52 -2.62 7.51
N LEU A 4 16.08 -2.90 6.33
CA LEU A 4 15.90 -4.18 5.64
C LEU A 4 16.63 -5.32 6.36
N ALA A 5 17.81 -5.04 6.93
CA ALA A 5 18.53 -6.01 7.74
C ALA A 5 17.80 -6.31 9.06
N LEU A 6 17.17 -5.30 9.67
CA LEU A 6 16.35 -5.48 10.86
C LEU A 6 15.10 -6.31 10.55
N LEU A 7 14.41 -6.02 9.45
CA LEU A 7 13.27 -6.82 8.98
C LEU A 7 13.66 -8.27 8.68
N ALA A 8 14.81 -8.49 8.04
CA ALA A 8 15.31 -9.84 7.78
C ALA A 8 15.63 -10.60 9.08
N ARG A 9 16.22 -9.93 10.10
CA ARG A 9 16.46 -10.54 11.42
C ARG A 9 15.16 -10.82 12.19
N LEU A 10 14.17 -9.93 12.09
CA LEU A 10 12.84 -10.17 12.66
C LEU A 10 12.15 -11.34 11.95
N GLU A 11 12.26 -11.44 10.62
CA GLU A 11 11.79 -12.61 9.88
C GLU A 11 12.43 -13.91 10.38
N GLU A 12 13.74 -13.93 10.62
CA GLU A 12 14.45 -15.11 11.12
C GLU A 12 14.03 -15.51 12.54
N ARG A 13 13.70 -14.55 13.38
CA ARG A 13 13.36 -14.77 14.78
C ARG A 13 11.88 -15.15 15.01
N PHE A 14 10.97 -14.63 14.19
CA PHE A 14 9.52 -14.79 14.41
C PHE A 14 8.84 -15.68 13.37
N LEU A 15 9.53 -16.09 12.29
CA LEU A 15 8.94 -16.89 11.22
C LEU A 15 9.66 -18.25 11.09
N PRO A 16 9.17 -19.28 11.77
CA PRO A 16 9.85 -20.58 11.88
C PRO A 16 9.76 -21.31 10.59
N GLU A 17 9.87 -21.23 9.53
CA GLU A 17 9.94 -22.03 8.30
C GLU A 17 9.90 -21.18 7.02
N LYS A 18 11.06 -20.69 6.62
CA LYS A 18 11.24 -20.21 5.24
C LYS A 18 11.13 -21.41 4.28
N ARG A 19 10.08 -21.44 3.47
CA ARG A 19 10.09 -22.26 2.28
C ARG A 19 11.36 -21.92 1.49
N LYS A 20 12.25 -22.89 1.26
CA LYS A 20 13.51 -22.68 0.53
C LYS A 20 13.21 -22.41 -0.95
N VAL A 21 12.86 -21.16 -1.25
CA VAL A 21 12.70 -20.68 -2.63
C VAL A 21 14.08 -20.33 -3.15
N SER A 22 14.47 -20.83 -4.32
CA SER A 22 15.75 -20.47 -4.91
C SER A 22 15.87 -18.96 -5.12
N PRO A 23 17.06 -18.36 -4.99
CA PRO A 23 17.26 -16.91 -5.17
C PRO A 23 16.73 -16.42 -6.51
N ALA A 24 16.96 -17.15 -7.60
CA ALA A 24 16.46 -16.79 -8.93
C ALA A 24 14.92 -16.73 -8.97
N ARG A 25 14.24 -17.74 -8.42
CA ARG A 25 12.77 -17.75 -8.33
C ARG A 25 12.22 -16.62 -7.48
N ARG A 26 12.90 -16.27 -6.37
CA ARG A 26 12.54 -15.14 -5.51
C ARG A 26 12.59 -13.82 -6.27
N VAL A 27 13.67 -13.56 -6.99
CA VAL A 27 13.85 -12.35 -7.81
C VAL A 27 12.80 -12.29 -8.91
N SER A 28 12.54 -13.40 -9.62
CA SER A 28 11.52 -13.45 -10.68
C SER A 28 10.12 -13.14 -10.16
N ILE A 29 9.72 -13.68 -9.02
CA ILE A 29 8.39 -13.43 -8.44
C ILE A 29 8.27 -11.97 -8.00
N ILE A 30 9.28 -11.40 -7.35
CA ILE A 30 9.28 -9.98 -6.97
C ILE A 30 9.18 -9.10 -8.21
N GLY A 31 10.00 -9.39 -9.25
CA GLY A 31 10.01 -8.61 -10.48
C GLY A 31 8.67 -8.62 -11.23
N ILE A 32 8.08 -9.81 -11.42
CA ILE A 32 6.78 -9.95 -12.08
C ILE A 32 5.67 -9.27 -11.26
N SER A 33 5.64 -9.47 -9.95
CA SER A 33 4.64 -8.86 -9.08
C SER A 33 4.76 -7.33 -9.07
N ALA A 34 5.98 -6.80 -9.01
CA ALA A 34 6.24 -5.38 -9.05
C ALA A 34 5.88 -4.76 -10.42
N ALA A 35 6.13 -5.47 -11.51
CA ALA A 35 5.75 -5.01 -12.86
C ALA A 35 4.23 -4.91 -13.01
N ILE A 36 3.49 -5.94 -12.59
CA ILE A 36 2.01 -5.91 -12.59
C ILE A 36 1.51 -4.79 -11.67
N ALA A 37 2.11 -4.65 -10.48
CA ALA A 37 1.76 -3.59 -9.53
C ALA A 37 2.01 -2.20 -10.12
N ALA A 38 3.12 -1.98 -10.83
CA ALA A 38 3.42 -0.71 -11.48
C ALA A 38 2.40 -0.36 -12.58
N VAL A 39 1.98 -1.33 -13.37
CA VAL A 39 0.92 -1.14 -14.38
C VAL A 39 -0.40 -0.74 -13.70
N LEU A 40 -0.80 -1.45 -12.64
CA LEU A 40 -2.01 -1.12 -11.88
C LEU A 40 -1.91 0.25 -11.20
N HIS A 41 -0.72 0.67 -10.79
CA HIS A 41 -0.48 2.00 -10.24
C HIS A 41 -0.60 3.10 -11.29
N VAL A 42 -0.17 2.84 -12.54
CA VAL A 42 -0.33 3.79 -13.66
C VAL A 42 -1.79 3.98 -14.02
N LEU A 43 -2.63 2.95 -13.84
CA LEU A 43 -4.07 2.95 -14.06
C LEU A 43 -4.85 3.54 -12.85
N ASP A 44 -4.25 4.49 -12.14
CA ASP A 44 -4.89 5.22 -11.04
C ASP A 44 -6.07 6.07 -11.53
N PHE A 45 -7.10 6.19 -10.70
CA PHE A 45 -8.26 7.03 -10.97
C PHE A 45 -8.69 7.82 -9.72
N PRO A 46 -9.13 9.09 -9.89
CA PRO A 46 -9.59 9.90 -8.79
C PRO A 46 -10.98 9.44 -8.32
N LEU A 47 -11.20 9.41 -7.02
CA LEU A 47 -12.51 9.14 -6.42
C LEU A 47 -13.10 10.44 -5.86
N VAL A 48 -13.53 11.31 -6.76
CA VAL A 48 -13.98 12.69 -6.47
C VAL A 48 -15.15 12.80 -5.50
N ILE A 49 -15.89 11.71 -5.28
CA ILE A 49 -17.00 11.64 -4.30
C ILE A 49 -16.47 11.63 -2.86
N LEU A 50 -15.24 11.16 -2.64
CA LEU A 50 -14.64 11.03 -1.30
C LEU A 50 -13.55 12.06 -1.03
N ALA A 51 -12.75 12.41 -2.03
CA ALA A 51 -11.59 13.27 -1.85
C ALA A 51 -11.30 14.08 -3.13
N PRO A 52 -10.57 15.21 -3.06
CA PRO A 52 -10.13 15.97 -4.22
C PRO A 52 -9.36 15.14 -5.24
N GLU A 53 -9.35 15.57 -6.51
CA GLU A 53 -8.83 14.82 -7.67
C GLU A 53 -7.36 14.39 -7.57
N PHE A 54 -6.56 15.08 -6.78
CA PHE A 54 -5.15 14.69 -6.57
C PHE A 54 -5.00 13.44 -5.69
N TYR A 55 -6.06 13.02 -4.99
CA TYR A 55 -6.13 11.71 -4.33
C TYR A 55 -6.67 10.67 -5.30
N LYS A 56 -5.86 9.69 -5.58
CA LYS A 56 -6.20 8.64 -6.54
C LYS A 56 -6.24 7.29 -5.88
N LEU A 57 -7.13 6.46 -6.36
CA LEU A 57 -7.25 5.06 -5.97
C LEU A 57 -6.63 4.20 -7.06
N ASP A 58 -5.87 3.20 -6.65
CA ASP A 58 -5.28 2.17 -7.50
C ASP A 58 -5.31 0.81 -6.80
N PHE A 59 -5.02 -0.25 -7.54
CA PHE A 59 -5.01 -1.63 -7.03
C PHE A 59 -3.60 -2.21 -6.97
N SER A 60 -2.58 -1.39 -6.95
CA SER A 60 -1.18 -1.82 -7.03
C SER A 60 -0.70 -2.64 -5.83
N GLU A 61 -1.30 -2.46 -4.66
CA GLU A 61 -0.98 -3.23 -3.46
C GLU A 61 -1.42 -4.70 -3.56
N LEU A 62 -2.34 -5.04 -4.47
CA LEU A 62 -2.83 -6.41 -4.63
C LEU A 62 -1.72 -7.39 -5.05
N PRO A 63 -0.95 -7.18 -6.14
CA PRO A 63 0.17 -8.06 -6.48
C PRO A 63 1.28 -8.05 -5.42
N VAL A 64 1.48 -6.92 -4.73
CA VAL A 64 2.46 -6.79 -3.64
C VAL A 64 2.07 -7.67 -2.45
N LEU A 65 0.79 -7.67 -2.06
CA LEU A 65 0.26 -8.55 -1.00
C LEU A 65 0.40 -10.04 -1.37
N LEU A 66 0.08 -10.42 -2.60
CA LEU A 66 0.24 -11.79 -3.08
C LEU A 66 1.71 -12.22 -3.04
N CYS A 67 2.62 -11.36 -3.50
CA CYS A 67 4.07 -11.56 -3.38
C CYS A 67 4.50 -11.74 -1.92
N GLY A 68 4.00 -10.86 -1.04
CA GLY A 68 4.31 -10.89 0.38
C GLY A 68 3.80 -12.14 1.09
N PHE A 69 2.60 -12.58 0.80
CA PHE A 69 2.05 -13.81 1.36
C PHE A 69 2.85 -15.06 0.94
N TYR A 70 3.48 -15.00 -0.23
CA TYR A 70 4.32 -16.10 -0.69
C TYR A 70 5.76 -16.03 -0.16
N LEU A 71 6.42 -14.87 -0.25
CA LEU A 71 7.86 -14.70 -0.01
C LEU A 71 8.21 -14.08 1.36
N GLY A 72 7.24 -13.46 2.04
CA GLY A 72 7.44 -12.84 3.35
C GLY A 72 7.56 -11.31 3.32
N PRO A 73 7.59 -10.68 4.52
CA PRO A 73 7.55 -9.23 4.68
C PRO A 73 8.71 -8.48 4.01
N SER A 74 9.93 -9.01 4.03
CA SER A 74 11.09 -8.37 3.37
C SER A 74 10.91 -8.29 1.86
N ALA A 75 10.40 -9.36 1.23
CA ALA A 75 10.10 -9.37 -0.19
C ALA A 75 8.97 -8.38 -0.55
N THR A 76 8.02 -8.19 0.36
CA THR A 76 6.92 -7.24 0.21
C THR A 76 7.44 -5.81 0.09
N VAL A 77 8.34 -5.39 1.00
CA VAL A 77 8.93 -4.04 0.96
C VAL A 77 9.75 -3.82 -0.30
N ILE A 78 10.54 -4.84 -0.71
CA ILE A 78 11.32 -4.77 -1.94
C ILE A 78 10.39 -4.64 -3.15
N CYS A 79 9.32 -5.44 -3.20
CA CYS A 79 8.33 -5.40 -4.27
C CYS A 79 7.65 -4.02 -4.34
N GLU A 80 7.29 -3.44 -3.19
CA GLU A 80 6.70 -2.10 -3.10
C GLU A 80 7.66 -1.03 -3.61
N GLY A 81 8.94 -1.09 -3.23
CA GLY A 81 9.97 -0.18 -3.73
C GLY A 81 10.19 -0.29 -5.23
N VAL A 82 10.31 -1.52 -5.75
CA VAL A 82 10.47 -1.76 -7.20
C VAL A 82 9.24 -1.28 -7.98
N LYS A 83 8.02 -1.50 -7.47
CA LYS A 83 6.77 -0.95 -8.05
C LYS A 83 6.86 0.56 -8.25
N ILE A 84 7.28 1.31 -7.22
CA ILE A 84 7.40 2.76 -7.31
C ILE A 84 8.46 3.17 -8.34
N LEU A 85 9.62 2.52 -8.35
CA LEU A 85 10.66 2.79 -9.35
C LEU A 85 10.18 2.55 -10.78
N LEU A 86 9.48 1.43 -11.02
CA LEU A 86 8.92 1.10 -12.34
C LEU A 86 7.84 2.11 -12.73
N LYS A 87 6.96 2.51 -11.80
CA LYS A 87 5.94 3.56 -12.06
C LYS A 87 6.61 4.89 -12.45
N LEU A 88 7.70 5.27 -11.77
CA LEU A 88 8.45 6.49 -12.12
C LEU A 88 9.05 6.42 -13.53
N LEU A 89 9.50 5.25 -13.97
CA LEU A 89 9.99 5.05 -15.34
C LEU A 89 8.86 5.09 -16.37
N LEU A 90 7.66 4.59 -16.05
CA LEU A 90 6.53 4.51 -16.98
C LEU A 90 5.75 5.82 -17.12
N LYS A 91 5.49 6.51 -16.00
CA LYS A 91 4.60 7.70 -15.94
C LYS A 91 5.31 8.97 -15.46
N GLY A 92 6.52 8.84 -14.91
CA GLY A 92 7.21 9.95 -14.24
C GLY A 92 6.56 10.34 -12.92
N THR A 93 6.90 11.54 -12.44
CA THR A 93 6.30 12.14 -11.25
C THR A 93 5.65 13.47 -11.58
N SER A 94 4.42 13.68 -11.10
CA SER A 94 3.70 14.97 -11.18
C SER A 94 3.80 15.76 -9.86
N THR A 95 4.38 15.19 -8.83
CA THR A 95 4.40 15.70 -7.45
C THR A 95 5.82 15.84 -6.90
N ALA A 96 6.82 16.01 -7.76
CA ALA A 96 8.24 16.08 -7.38
C ALA A 96 8.63 15.00 -6.35
N PHE A 97 8.23 13.76 -6.60
CA PHE A 97 8.44 12.56 -5.76
C PHE A 97 7.71 12.54 -4.41
N VAL A 98 7.04 13.61 -4.00
CA VAL A 98 6.31 13.68 -2.72
C VAL A 98 5.18 12.64 -2.68
N GLY A 99 4.36 12.58 -3.73
CA GLY A 99 3.28 11.60 -3.85
C GLY A 99 3.79 10.16 -4.00
N ASP A 100 4.91 9.97 -4.69
CA ASP A 100 5.53 8.66 -4.87
C ASP A 100 6.07 8.10 -3.55
N LEU A 101 6.75 8.95 -2.75
CA LEU A 101 7.17 8.62 -1.40
C LEU A 101 5.97 8.30 -0.50
N ALA A 102 4.91 9.12 -0.58
CA ALA A 102 3.70 8.88 0.18
C ALA A 102 3.07 7.53 -0.19
N ASN A 103 3.01 7.20 -1.46
CA ASN A 103 2.47 5.92 -1.93
C ASN A 103 3.28 4.74 -1.40
N PHE A 104 4.62 4.82 -1.43
CA PHE A 104 5.49 3.82 -0.84
C PHE A 104 5.24 3.62 0.65
N VAL A 105 5.23 4.71 1.42
CA VAL A 105 5.12 4.64 2.89
C VAL A 105 3.71 4.19 3.32
N VAL A 106 2.67 4.74 2.70
CA VAL A 106 1.27 4.37 2.97
C VAL A 106 0.99 2.96 2.47
N GLY A 107 1.50 2.57 1.30
CA GLY A 107 1.43 1.18 0.81
C GLY A 107 2.08 0.20 1.78
N CYS A 108 3.30 0.48 2.24
CA CYS A 108 3.98 -0.34 3.26
C CYS A 108 3.17 -0.46 4.55
N SER A 109 2.43 0.57 4.96
CA SER A 109 1.61 0.52 6.17
C SER A 109 0.41 -0.44 6.07
N LEU A 110 -0.05 -0.75 4.85
CA LEU A 110 -1.02 -1.81 4.58
C LEU A 110 -0.34 -3.18 4.50
N VAL A 111 0.67 -3.30 3.63
CA VAL A 111 1.17 -4.60 3.21
C VAL A 111 2.07 -5.27 4.24
N LEU A 112 2.81 -4.49 5.07
CA LEU A 112 3.68 -5.04 6.11
C LEU A 112 2.91 -5.73 7.24
N PRO A 113 1.95 -5.08 7.93
CA PRO A 113 1.19 -5.75 8.99
C PRO A 113 0.45 -6.98 8.46
N ALA A 114 -0.16 -6.88 7.26
CA ALA A 114 -0.87 -8.00 6.64
C ALA A 114 0.04 -9.21 6.43
N THR A 115 1.24 -9.00 5.89
CA THR A 115 2.18 -10.09 5.59
C THR A 115 2.87 -10.64 6.83
N ILE A 116 3.22 -9.80 7.82
CA ILE A 116 3.77 -10.23 9.10
C ILE A 116 2.77 -11.15 9.82
N PHE A 117 1.51 -10.70 9.94
CA PHE A 117 0.48 -11.46 10.63
C PHE A 117 0.18 -12.80 9.94
N TYR A 118 0.13 -12.80 8.60
CA TYR A 118 -0.04 -14.03 7.83
C TYR A 118 1.10 -15.01 8.06
N HIS A 119 2.35 -14.56 8.04
CA HIS A 119 3.51 -15.45 8.22
C HIS A 119 3.68 -15.96 9.64
N ALA A 120 3.11 -15.29 10.65
CA ALA A 120 3.13 -15.78 12.02
C ALA A 120 2.34 -17.09 12.19
N HIS A 121 1.22 -17.29 11.48
CA HIS A 121 0.33 -18.44 11.65
C HIS A 121 -0.08 -19.15 10.34
N LYS A 122 0.36 -18.70 9.18
CA LYS A 122 0.15 -19.28 7.82
C LYS A 122 -1.23 -19.95 7.60
N SER A 123 -2.30 -19.26 8.00
CA SER A 123 -3.68 -19.72 7.83
C SER A 123 -4.51 -18.71 7.05
N LYS A 124 -5.60 -19.16 6.43
CA LYS A 124 -6.56 -18.28 5.76
C LYS A 124 -7.14 -17.26 6.74
N HIS A 125 -7.40 -17.66 7.97
CA HIS A 125 -7.92 -16.79 9.02
C HIS A 125 -6.92 -15.69 9.37
N SER A 126 -5.64 -16.03 9.51
CA SER A 126 -4.56 -15.06 9.74
C SER A 126 -4.35 -14.10 8.55
N ALA A 127 -4.58 -14.56 7.31
CA ALA A 127 -4.58 -13.65 6.16
C ALA A 127 -5.69 -12.60 6.27
N ILE A 128 -6.91 -13.00 6.62
CA ILE A 128 -8.05 -12.08 6.77
C ILE A 128 -7.78 -11.08 7.91
N ILE A 129 -7.36 -11.57 9.06
CA ILE A 129 -7.04 -10.71 10.22
C ILE A 129 -5.89 -9.76 9.88
N GLY A 130 -4.83 -10.28 9.25
CA GLY A 130 -3.69 -9.47 8.83
C GLY A 130 -4.07 -8.36 7.86
N LEU A 131 -4.93 -8.63 6.89
CA LEU A 131 -5.46 -7.64 5.95
C LEU A 131 -6.34 -6.61 6.65
N ALA A 132 -7.17 -7.01 7.61
CA ALA A 132 -7.99 -6.10 8.40
C ALA A 132 -7.09 -5.16 9.25
N ILE A 133 -6.10 -5.71 9.94
CA ILE A 133 -5.12 -4.93 10.70
C ILE A 133 -4.34 -3.98 9.78
N GLY A 134 -3.85 -4.48 8.64
CA GLY A 134 -3.14 -3.66 7.66
C GLY A 134 -4.01 -2.50 7.15
N THR A 135 -5.28 -2.75 6.85
CA THR A 135 -6.23 -1.71 6.44
C THR A 135 -6.43 -0.65 7.53
N LEU A 136 -6.57 -1.06 8.79
CA LEU A 136 -6.69 -0.13 9.90
C LEU A 136 -5.41 0.69 10.11
N VAL A 137 -4.25 0.03 10.09
CA VAL A 137 -2.95 0.70 10.20
C VAL A 137 -2.75 1.70 9.06
N MET A 138 -3.04 1.32 7.82
CA MET A 138 -2.97 2.22 6.67
C MET A 138 -3.93 3.41 6.83
N THR A 139 -5.14 3.19 7.31
CA THR A 139 -6.13 4.26 7.51
C THR A 139 -5.64 5.26 8.55
N VAL A 140 -5.21 4.79 9.72
CA VAL A 140 -4.73 5.67 10.81
C VAL A 140 -3.42 6.34 10.43
N PHE A 141 -2.42 5.55 10.04
CA PHE A 141 -1.09 6.06 9.70
C PHE A 141 -1.13 6.96 8.46
N GLY A 142 -1.82 6.53 7.38
CA GLY A 142 -1.94 7.29 6.16
C GLY A 142 -2.68 8.62 6.38
N SER A 143 -3.69 8.63 7.26
CA SER A 143 -4.38 9.86 7.65
C SER A 143 -3.46 10.81 8.41
N ALA A 144 -2.73 10.32 9.40
CA ALA A 144 -1.75 11.11 10.15
C ALA A 144 -0.62 11.64 9.25
N PHE A 145 -0.09 10.80 8.37
CA PHE A 145 0.95 11.16 7.41
C PHE A 145 0.47 12.24 6.42
N ASN A 146 -0.78 12.14 5.97
CA ASN A 146 -1.40 13.16 5.14
C ASN A 146 -1.51 14.51 5.87
N ALA A 147 -1.98 14.52 7.13
CA ALA A 147 -2.13 15.74 7.91
C ALA A 147 -0.79 16.45 8.14
N VAL A 148 0.24 15.69 8.53
CA VAL A 148 1.53 16.24 8.99
C VAL A 148 2.48 16.53 7.84
N TYR A 149 2.49 15.70 6.82
CA TYR A 149 3.49 15.76 5.75
C TYR A 149 2.89 16.10 4.39
N LEU A 150 1.91 15.32 3.92
CA LEU A 150 1.51 15.37 2.51
C LEU A 150 0.75 16.65 2.17
N LEU A 151 -0.23 17.06 2.97
CA LEU A 151 -1.01 18.27 2.73
C LEU A 151 -0.14 19.54 2.77
N PRO A 152 0.73 19.76 3.78
CA PRO A 152 1.65 20.90 3.77
C PRO A 152 2.61 20.88 2.59
N LYS A 153 3.11 19.69 2.20
CA LYS A 153 4.01 19.57 1.05
C LYS A 153 3.30 19.84 -0.28
N PHE A 154 2.07 19.40 -0.44
CA PHE A 154 1.27 19.72 -1.63
C PHE A 154 0.95 21.22 -1.72
N ALA A 155 0.61 21.87 -0.61
CA ALA A 155 0.42 23.32 -0.58
C ALA A 155 1.67 24.06 -1.07
N GLN A 156 2.86 23.67 -0.57
CA GLN A 156 4.13 24.23 -1.01
C GLN A 156 4.43 23.93 -2.49
N LEU A 157 4.21 22.69 -2.94
CA LEU A 157 4.54 22.24 -4.29
C LEU A 157 3.67 22.90 -5.36
N TYR A 158 2.38 23.05 -5.08
CA TYR A 158 1.42 23.67 -6.00
C TYR A 158 1.36 25.20 -5.85
N GLY A 159 2.06 25.78 -4.87
CA GLY A 159 2.05 27.21 -4.61
C GLY A 159 0.68 27.74 -4.19
N ILE A 160 -0.17 26.93 -3.59
CA ILE A 160 -1.52 27.29 -3.14
C ILE A 160 -1.61 27.27 -1.61
N PRO A 161 -2.37 28.21 -1.00
CA PRO A 161 -2.61 28.18 0.44
C PRO A 161 -3.27 26.86 0.87
N LEU A 162 -2.93 26.40 2.07
CA LEU A 162 -3.52 25.19 2.64
C LEU A 162 -5.05 25.30 2.76
N ASP A 163 -5.54 26.50 3.03
CA ASP A 163 -6.98 26.81 3.11
C ASP A 163 -7.71 26.55 1.77
N THR A 164 -7.04 26.76 0.64
CA THR A 164 -7.59 26.41 -0.68
C THR A 164 -7.76 24.91 -0.83
N ILE A 165 -6.80 24.11 -0.34
CA ILE A 165 -6.93 22.64 -0.35
C ILE A 165 -8.08 22.19 0.56
N ILE A 166 -8.23 22.81 1.74
CA ILE A 166 -9.33 22.55 2.66
C ILE A 166 -10.67 22.91 2.01
N ALA A 167 -10.74 24.05 1.31
CA ALA A 167 -11.94 24.48 0.58
C ALA A 167 -12.36 23.47 -0.51
N MET A 168 -11.42 22.84 -1.20
CA MET A 168 -11.73 21.74 -2.12
C MET A 168 -12.40 20.55 -1.40
N GLY A 169 -11.97 20.25 -0.18
CA GLY A 169 -12.62 19.24 0.66
C GLY A 169 -14.02 19.65 1.13
N THR A 170 -14.20 20.94 1.48
CA THR A 170 -15.49 21.48 1.87
C THR A 170 -16.51 21.42 0.73
N ALA A 171 -16.07 21.61 -0.51
CA ALA A 171 -16.92 21.47 -1.70
C ALA A 171 -17.45 20.04 -1.89
N ILE A 172 -16.71 19.04 -1.42
CA ILE A 172 -17.12 17.63 -1.49
C ILE A 172 -17.97 17.24 -0.27
N ARG A 173 -17.59 17.73 0.92
CA ARG A 173 -18.27 17.46 2.19
C ARG A 173 -18.34 18.71 3.06
N GLY A 174 -19.53 19.24 3.26
CA GLY A 174 -19.74 20.49 3.99
C GLY A 174 -19.29 20.55 5.46
N GLY A 175 -18.84 19.42 6.05
CA GLY A 175 -18.29 19.38 7.41
C GLY A 175 -16.77 19.60 7.50
N VAL A 176 -16.09 19.81 6.37
CA VAL A 176 -14.63 20.04 6.33
C VAL A 176 -14.37 21.52 6.62
N SER A 177 -13.67 21.80 7.72
CA SER A 177 -13.35 23.18 8.16
C SER A 177 -11.86 23.39 8.44
N ASN A 178 -11.10 22.33 8.63
CA ASN A 178 -9.67 22.36 8.95
C ASN A 178 -8.97 21.09 8.48
N VAL A 179 -7.64 21.01 8.63
CA VAL A 179 -6.82 19.85 8.24
C VAL A 179 -7.32 18.57 8.89
N SER A 180 -7.67 18.59 10.18
CA SER A 180 -8.12 17.40 10.90
C SER A 180 -9.45 16.87 10.36
N THR A 181 -10.42 17.75 10.11
CA THR A 181 -11.71 17.38 9.51
C THR A 181 -11.56 16.95 8.06
N PHE A 182 -10.67 17.59 7.30
CA PHE A 182 -10.33 17.17 5.93
C PHE A 182 -9.81 15.73 5.92
N VAL A 183 -8.82 15.44 6.76
CA VAL A 183 -8.22 14.10 6.82
C VAL A 183 -9.24 13.06 7.31
N LEU A 184 -10.04 13.39 8.31
CA LEU A 184 -11.04 12.47 8.86
C LEU A 184 -12.19 12.17 7.87
N LEU A 185 -12.65 13.18 7.13
CA LEU A 185 -13.83 13.06 6.26
C LEU A 185 -13.50 12.69 4.81
N CYS A 186 -12.28 13.01 4.32
CA CYS A 186 -11.88 12.71 2.95
C CYS A 186 -10.81 11.60 2.90
N VAL A 187 -9.71 11.75 3.63
CA VAL A 187 -8.56 10.84 3.50
C VAL A 187 -8.80 9.49 4.18
N ALA A 188 -9.32 9.49 5.40
CA ALA A 188 -9.56 8.27 6.16
C ALA A 188 -10.57 7.34 5.47
N PRO A 189 -11.74 7.81 4.99
CA PRO A 189 -12.66 6.96 4.24
C PRO A 189 -12.09 6.44 2.93
N LEU A 190 -11.26 7.24 2.23
CA LEU A 190 -10.58 6.82 1.00
C LEU A 190 -9.59 5.68 1.27
N ASN A 191 -8.75 5.82 2.30
CA ASN A 191 -7.79 4.79 2.70
C ASN A 191 -8.50 3.52 3.18
N LEU A 192 -9.58 3.67 3.96
CA LEU A 192 -10.37 2.54 4.43
C LEU A 192 -11.00 1.78 3.25
N LEU A 193 -11.59 2.51 2.31
CA LEU A 193 -12.17 1.92 1.09
C LEU A 193 -11.09 1.21 0.25
N LYS A 194 -9.96 1.89 -0.01
CA LYS A 194 -8.83 1.30 -0.74
C LYS A 194 -8.38 0.01 -0.09
N GLY A 195 -8.09 0.04 1.21
CA GLY A 195 -7.64 -1.12 1.96
C GLY A 195 -8.66 -2.26 1.97
N ALA A 196 -9.95 -1.96 2.16
CA ALA A 196 -11.01 -2.96 2.15
C ALA A 196 -11.15 -3.63 0.78
N VAL A 197 -11.22 -2.85 -0.30
CA VAL A 197 -11.35 -3.39 -1.66
C VAL A 197 -10.13 -4.22 -2.05
N VAL A 198 -8.92 -3.71 -1.82
CA VAL A 198 -7.68 -4.45 -2.08
C VAL A 198 -7.63 -5.73 -1.25
N SER A 199 -8.04 -5.71 0.01
CA SER A 199 -8.07 -6.88 0.89
C SER A 199 -9.04 -7.95 0.37
N VAL A 200 -10.25 -7.57 -0.02
CA VAL A 200 -11.25 -8.48 -0.60
C VAL A 200 -10.73 -9.10 -1.89
N LEU A 201 -10.21 -8.28 -2.81
CA LEU A 201 -9.65 -8.76 -4.08
C LEU A 201 -8.46 -9.70 -3.85
N THR A 202 -7.57 -9.36 -2.90
CA THR A 202 -6.44 -10.22 -2.53
C THR A 202 -6.93 -11.58 -2.04
N MET A 203 -7.94 -11.65 -1.19
CA MET A 203 -8.49 -12.90 -0.69
C MET A 203 -9.20 -13.73 -1.78
N LEU A 204 -9.86 -13.08 -2.73
CA LEU A 204 -10.47 -13.76 -3.88
C LEU A 204 -9.41 -14.38 -4.80
N LEU A 205 -8.36 -13.62 -5.09
CA LEU A 205 -7.27 -14.06 -5.96
C LEU A 205 -6.33 -15.04 -5.27
N TYR A 206 -6.13 -14.91 -3.97
CA TYR A 206 -5.27 -15.80 -3.19
C TYR A 206 -5.62 -17.27 -3.42
N LYS A 207 -6.90 -17.64 -3.44
CA LYS A 207 -7.34 -19.01 -3.71
C LYS A 207 -7.02 -19.49 -5.11
N ARG A 208 -7.10 -18.60 -6.11
CA ARG A 208 -6.91 -18.95 -7.53
C ARG A 208 -5.44 -18.91 -7.95
N VAL A 209 -4.69 -17.94 -7.42
CA VAL A 209 -3.32 -17.65 -7.84
C VAL A 209 -2.29 -18.41 -6.97
N ALA A 210 -2.58 -18.58 -5.67
CA ALA A 210 -1.64 -19.23 -4.76
C ALA A 210 -1.43 -20.72 -5.07
N ARG A 211 -2.47 -21.44 -5.52
CA ARG A 211 -2.36 -22.86 -5.86
C ARG A 211 -1.47 -23.12 -7.08
N PRO A 212 -1.74 -22.53 -8.28
CA PRO A 212 -0.97 -22.84 -9.48
C PRO A 212 0.43 -22.21 -9.51
N LEU A 213 0.57 -20.96 -9.04
CA LEU A 213 1.85 -20.24 -9.09
C LEU A 213 2.79 -20.60 -7.94
N PHE A 214 2.25 -20.95 -6.79
CA PHE A 214 3.03 -21.13 -5.56
C PHE A 214 3.11 -22.59 -5.09
N GLY A 215 2.41 -23.52 -5.76
CA GLY A 215 2.45 -24.95 -5.42
C GLY A 215 2.05 -25.23 -3.97
N LEU A 216 1.07 -24.50 -3.45
CA LEU A 216 0.49 -24.74 -2.13
C LEU A 216 -0.50 -25.90 -2.25
N HIS A 217 0.01 -27.13 -2.15
CA HIS A 217 -0.82 -28.29 -1.83
C HIS A 217 -1.10 -28.24 -0.32
N GLN A 218 -2.35 -28.14 0.07
CA GLN A 218 -2.80 -28.61 1.38
C GLN A 218 -3.03 -30.09 1.29
#